data_295e4a131a8d316b1f2ae610642303f5
#
_entry.id   295e4a131a8d316b1f2ae610642303f5
#
_cell.length_a   1.000
_cell.length_b   1.000
_cell.length_c   1.000
_cell.angle_alpha   90.00
_cell.angle_beta   90.00
_cell.angle_gamma   90.00
#
_symmetry.space_group_name_H-M   'P 1'
#
loop_
_entity.id
_entity.type
_entity.pdbx_description
1 polymer ?
#
loop_
_entity_poly.entity_id
_entity_poly.type
_entity_poly.pdbx_seq_one_letter_code
_entity_poly.pdbx_strand_id
1 'polypeptide(L)'
;MSSTQDQNKVNIAIDWVKKLANGINPIDGSVLSDSDIVNNVHISRCLFYVAELIAEAGKRKASPSKQYDVEFFLTPEDLSRIYITEKSSISVFVKEINRVIPDNMKPLSYTSVTNWLVKTGYLVEILKEDGHKTKTPTEQGRSIGISSEQRVGSNGEYTVVLYNSIAQRYILDNLIKGEV
;
A
#
# COMPACT_ATOMS: atom_id res chain seq x y z
N MET A 1 -16.89 -7.39 -14.66
CA MET A 1 -17.93 -6.44 -15.12
C MET A 1 -18.05 -5.16 -14.28
N SER A 2 -17.51 -5.09 -13.08
CA SER A 2 -17.55 -3.90 -12.17
C SER A 2 -16.77 -2.69 -12.66
N SER A 3 -15.63 -2.88 -13.31
CA SER A 3 -14.65 -1.82 -13.66
C SER A 3 -15.16 -0.74 -14.63
N THR A 4 -16.00 -1.08 -15.61
CA THR A 4 -16.50 -0.13 -16.61
C THR A 4 -17.61 0.76 -16.06
N GLN A 5 -18.46 0.23 -15.18
CA GLN A 5 -19.54 0.97 -14.55
C GLN A 5 -19.03 2.01 -13.54
N ASP A 6 -17.97 1.67 -12.80
CA ASP A 6 -17.33 2.59 -11.85
C ASP A 6 -16.57 3.72 -12.58
N GLN A 7 -15.94 3.42 -13.74
CA GLN A 7 -15.28 4.44 -14.55
C GLN A 7 -16.30 5.44 -15.13
N ASN A 8 -17.47 4.98 -15.51
CA ASN A 8 -18.53 5.86 -16.02
C ASN A 8 -19.03 6.82 -14.92
N LYS A 9 -19.22 6.33 -13.68
CA LYS A 9 -19.58 7.18 -12.55
C LYS A 9 -18.52 8.25 -12.24
N VAL A 10 -17.25 7.89 -12.30
CA VAL A 10 -16.14 8.83 -12.10
C VAL A 10 -16.15 9.92 -13.18
N ASN A 11 -16.33 9.55 -14.44
CA ASN A 11 -16.37 10.52 -15.54
C ASN A 11 -17.56 11.48 -15.42
N ILE A 12 -18.73 10.98 -15.03
CA ILE A 12 -19.90 11.80 -14.76
C ILE A 12 -19.63 12.77 -13.61
N ALA A 13 -19.03 12.31 -12.52
CA ALA A 13 -18.70 13.16 -11.38
C ALA A 13 -17.74 14.29 -11.76
N ILE A 14 -16.71 13.99 -12.56
CA ILE A 14 -15.77 15.01 -13.06
C ILE A 14 -16.50 16.06 -13.92
N ASP A 15 -17.37 15.61 -14.83
CA ASP A 15 -18.15 16.50 -15.69
C ASP A 15 -19.03 17.44 -14.88
N TRP A 16 -19.74 16.91 -13.87
CA TRP A 16 -20.61 17.69 -13.00
C TRP A 16 -19.85 18.73 -12.17
N VAL A 17 -18.73 18.33 -11.58
CA VAL A 17 -17.87 19.25 -10.80
C VAL A 17 -17.31 20.36 -11.69
N LYS A 18 -16.90 20.05 -12.95
CA LYS A 18 -16.43 21.05 -13.90
C LYS A 18 -17.54 22.01 -14.34
N LYS A 19 -18.76 21.52 -14.55
CA LYS A 19 -19.92 22.37 -14.87
C LYS A 19 -20.18 23.35 -13.74
N LEU A 20 -20.25 22.89 -12.49
CA LEU A 20 -20.40 23.76 -11.33
C LEU A 20 -19.26 24.78 -11.22
N ALA A 21 -18.01 24.36 -11.42
CA ALA A 21 -16.86 25.27 -11.41
C ALA A 21 -16.94 26.39 -12.47
N ASN A 22 -17.66 26.15 -13.58
CA ASN A 22 -17.92 27.12 -14.64
C ASN A 22 -19.25 27.87 -14.45
N GLY A 23 -19.92 27.75 -13.31
CA GLY A 23 -21.21 28.39 -13.07
C GLY A 23 -22.37 27.82 -13.88
N ILE A 24 -22.29 26.54 -14.25
CA ILE A 24 -23.31 25.83 -15.03
C ILE A 24 -23.99 24.79 -14.14
N ASN A 25 -25.32 24.77 -14.16
CA ASN A 25 -26.11 23.73 -13.48
C ASN A 25 -25.89 22.39 -14.21
N PRO A 26 -25.35 21.34 -13.55
CA PRO A 26 -25.07 20.07 -14.21
C PRO A 26 -26.32 19.29 -14.61
N ILE A 27 -27.50 19.61 -14.06
CA ILE A 27 -28.75 18.89 -14.27
C ILE A 27 -29.42 19.33 -15.58
N ASP A 28 -29.56 20.66 -15.79
CA ASP A 28 -30.30 21.23 -16.92
C ASP A 28 -29.44 22.07 -17.86
N GLY A 29 -28.18 22.32 -17.53
CA GLY A 29 -27.23 23.09 -18.33
C GLY A 29 -27.44 24.61 -18.26
N SER A 30 -28.33 25.11 -17.40
CA SER A 30 -28.57 26.55 -17.24
C SER A 30 -27.37 27.26 -16.58
N VAL A 31 -27.17 28.54 -16.90
CA VAL A 31 -26.17 29.36 -16.23
C VAL A 31 -26.69 29.75 -14.86
N LEU A 32 -25.88 29.53 -13.83
CA LEU A 32 -26.19 29.87 -12.45
C LEU A 32 -26.07 31.39 -12.22
N SER A 33 -26.84 31.93 -11.28
CA SER A 33 -26.80 33.34 -10.95
C SER A 33 -25.43 33.77 -10.43
N ASP A 34 -25.00 35.02 -10.72
CA ASP A 34 -23.76 35.60 -10.20
C ASP A 34 -23.73 35.65 -8.66
N SER A 35 -24.89 35.63 -8.01
CA SER A 35 -25.03 35.56 -6.55
C SER A 35 -24.92 34.15 -6.00
N ASP A 36 -24.85 33.13 -6.83
CA ASP A 36 -24.68 31.74 -6.39
C ASP A 36 -23.31 31.54 -5.79
N ILE A 37 -23.24 30.77 -4.70
CA ILE A 37 -21.98 30.50 -3.98
C ILE A 37 -20.94 29.82 -4.86
N VAL A 38 -21.36 29.01 -5.85
CA VAL A 38 -20.42 28.31 -6.76
C VAL A 38 -19.71 29.27 -7.73
N ASN A 39 -20.28 30.45 -7.98
CA ASN A 39 -19.67 31.51 -8.78
C ASN A 39 -18.65 32.35 -8.00
N ASN A 40 -18.46 32.08 -6.71
CA ASN A 40 -17.35 32.67 -5.95
C ASN A 40 -16.01 32.10 -6.49
N VAL A 41 -15.08 33.01 -6.84
CA VAL A 41 -13.78 32.64 -7.44
C VAL A 41 -12.97 31.61 -6.63
N HIS A 42 -13.08 31.65 -5.29
CA HIS A 42 -12.38 30.68 -4.43
C HIS A 42 -13.04 29.31 -4.49
N ILE A 43 -14.36 29.26 -4.55
CA ILE A 43 -15.14 28.02 -4.66
C ILE A 43 -14.91 27.39 -6.05
N SER A 44 -15.01 28.19 -7.11
CA SER A 44 -14.76 27.74 -8.49
C SER A 44 -13.36 27.12 -8.64
N ARG A 45 -12.31 27.78 -8.14
CA ARG A 45 -10.94 27.24 -8.14
C ARG A 45 -10.81 25.94 -7.35
N CYS A 46 -11.47 25.84 -6.20
CA CYS A 46 -11.49 24.62 -5.40
C CYS A 46 -12.16 23.47 -6.17
N LEU A 47 -13.27 23.71 -6.84
CA LEU A 47 -13.98 22.71 -7.64
C LEU A 47 -13.13 22.23 -8.83
N PHE A 48 -12.42 23.13 -9.53
CA PHE A 48 -11.47 22.73 -10.58
C PHE A 48 -10.38 21.83 -10.03
N TYR A 49 -9.77 22.18 -8.89
CA TYR A 49 -8.75 21.35 -8.26
C TYR A 49 -9.28 19.97 -7.86
N VAL A 50 -10.51 19.90 -7.31
CA VAL A 50 -11.16 18.62 -6.99
C VAL A 50 -11.38 17.78 -8.25
N ALA A 51 -11.83 18.39 -9.36
CA ALA A 51 -12.02 17.68 -10.62
C ALA A 51 -10.70 17.10 -11.16
N GLU A 52 -9.60 17.83 -11.04
CA GLU A 52 -8.26 17.35 -11.39
C GLU A 52 -7.80 16.20 -10.53
N LEU A 53 -7.96 16.30 -9.19
CA LEU A 53 -7.63 15.22 -8.27
C LEU A 53 -8.40 13.93 -8.57
N ILE A 54 -9.71 14.04 -8.87
CA ILE A 54 -10.53 12.87 -9.23
C ILE A 54 -10.05 12.28 -10.57
N ALA A 55 -9.73 13.12 -11.55
CA ALA A 55 -9.22 12.68 -12.84
C ALA A 55 -7.86 11.96 -12.71
N GLU A 56 -6.96 12.47 -11.88
CA GLU A 56 -5.67 11.82 -11.60
C GLU A 56 -5.84 10.52 -10.82
N ALA A 57 -6.71 10.48 -9.81
CA ALA A 57 -7.04 9.28 -9.08
C ALA A 57 -7.62 8.19 -10.01
N GLY A 58 -8.46 8.61 -10.99
CA GLY A 58 -8.98 7.73 -12.03
C GLY A 58 -7.89 7.20 -12.99
N LYS A 59 -6.86 8.00 -13.26
CA LYS A 59 -5.69 7.60 -14.08
C LYS A 59 -4.72 6.67 -13.33
N ARG A 60 -4.71 6.74 -11.99
CA ARG A 60 -3.94 5.82 -11.14
C ARG A 60 -4.53 4.39 -11.10
N LYS A 61 -5.44 4.06 -12.04
CA LYS A 61 -5.81 2.67 -12.28
C LYS A 61 -4.57 1.91 -12.73
N ALA A 62 -4.14 1.04 -11.80
CA ALA A 62 -3.33 -0.13 -12.08
C ALA A 62 -2.37 0.08 -13.26
N SER A 63 -1.11 0.31 -12.97
CA SER A 63 -0.08 -0.27 -13.84
C SER A 63 -0.59 -1.64 -14.24
N PRO A 64 -0.60 -2.01 -15.54
CA PRO A 64 -1.07 -3.32 -15.95
C PRO A 64 -0.44 -4.31 -14.98
N SER A 65 -1.27 -5.07 -14.26
CA SER A 65 -0.77 -6.05 -13.32
C SER A 65 0.18 -6.92 -14.13
N LYS A 66 1.48 -6.82 -13.83
CA LYS A 66 2.47 -7.67 -14.49
C LYS A 66 1.92 -9.08 -14.33
N GLN A 67 1.53 -9.71 -15.42
CA GLN A 67 1.07 -11.09 -15.38
C GLN A 67 2.32 -11.91 -15.09
N TYR A 68 2.32 -12.57 -13.96
CA TYR A 68 3.41 -13.46 -13.57
C TYR A 68 2.99 -14.87 -13.97
N ASP A 69 3.90 -15.59 -14.62
CA ASP A 69 3.66 -16.95 -15.10
C ASP A 69 3.90 -17.98 -14.01
N VAL A 70 4.64 -17.60 -12.98
CA VAL A 70 5.11 -18.49 -11.91
C VAL A 70 4.78 -17.87 -10.55
N GLU A 71 4.16 -18.64 -9.66
CA GLU A 71 3.98 -18.27 -8.26
C GLU A 71 5.33 -18.23 -7.54
N PHE A 72 5.38 -17.46 -6.44
CA PHE A 72 6.60 -17.31 -5.66
C PHE A 72 7.08 -18.65 -5.07
N PHE A 73 8.35 -18.97 -5.27
CA PHE A 73 9.08 -20.01 -4.53
C PHE A 73 10.56 -19.63 -4.43
N LEU A 74 11.27 -20.23 -3.47
CA LEU A 74 12.72 -20.09 -3.32
C LEU A 74 13.39 -21.46 -3.44
N THR A 75 14.54 -21.48 -4.11
CA THR A 75 15.42 -22.64 -4.14
C THR A 75 16.55 -22.51 -3.11
N PRO A 76 17.19 -23.61 -2.68
CA PRO A 76 18.38 -23.54 -1.81
C PRO A 76 19.53 -22.71 -2.43
N GLU A 77 19.61 -22.64 -3.76
CA GLU A 77 20.62 -21.85 -4.49
C GLU A 77 20.35 -20.34 -4.34
N ASP A 78 19.08 -19.93 -4.34
CA ASP A 78 18.70 -18.53 -4.16
C ASP A 78 19.10 -18.00 -2.79
N LEU A 79 19.10 -18.85 -1.76
CA LEU A 79 19.50 -18.46 -0.41
C LEU A 79 20.94 -17.93 -0.35
N SER A 80 21.84 -18.52 -1.12
CA SER A 80 23.25 -18.10 -1.15
C SER A 80 23.43 -16.69 -1.74
N ARG A 81 22.43 -16.22 -2.48
CA ARG A 81 22.41 -14.90 -3.17
C ARG A 81 21.69 -13.83 -2.39
N ILE A 82 20.90 -14.20 -1.35
CA ILE A 82 20.15 -13.26 -0.50
C ILE A 82 21.10 -12.71 0.56
N TYR A 83 21.23 -11.39 0.58
CA TYR A 83 22.04 -10.71 1.59
C TYR A 83 21.26 -10.57 2.90
N ILE A 84 21.73 -11.25 3.94
CA ILE A 84 21.20 -11.15 5.31
C ILE A 84 21.94 -10.04 6.03
N THR A 85 21.21 -9.05 6.49
CA THR A 85 21.76 -7.92 7.25
C THR A 85 21.74 -8.21 8.75
N GLU A 86 22.54 -7.45 9.52
CA GLU A 86 22.49 -7.53 10.97
C GLU A 86 21.08 -7.22 11.50
N LYS A 87 20.41 -6.21 10.91
CA LYS A 87 19.06 -5.78 11.30
C LYS A 87 18.40 -5.02 10.16
N SER A 88 17.17 -5.38 9.78
CA SER A 88 16.41 -4.69 8.73
C SER A 88 14.90 -4.70 9.00
N SER A 89 14.16 -3.78 8.36
CA SER A 89 12.70 -3.87 8.28
C SER A 89 12.28 -4.96 7.30
N ILE A 90 11.07 -5.49 7.46
CA ILE A 90 10.54 -6.53 6.57
C ILE A 90 10.48 -6.09 5.11
N SER A 91 10.15 -4.83 4.85
CA SER A 91 10.08 -4.29 3.49
C SER A 91 11.44 -4.27 2.79
N VAL A 92 12.51 -3.95 3.51
CA VAL A 92 13.88 -3.98 3.00
C VAL A 92 14.30 -5.43 2.76
N PHE A 93 14.04 -6.32 3.70
CA PHE A 93 14.40 -7.73 3.58
C PHE A 93 13.67 -8.42 2.42
N VAL A 94 12.36 -8.22 2.28
CA VAL A 94 11.57 -8.76 1.15
C VAL A 94 12.05 -8.20 -0.19
N LYS A 95 12.51 -6.94 -0.25
CA LYS A 95 13.11 -6.38 -1.45
C LYS A 95 14.40 -7.11 -1.85
N GLU A 96 15.24 -7.48 -0.87
CA GLU A 96 16.45 -8.29 -1.15
C GLU A 96 16.09 -9.70 -1.64
N ILE A 97 15.06 -10.35 -1.09
CA ILE A 97 14.55 -11.63 -1.58
C ILE A 97 14.08 -11.48 -3.03
N ASN A 98 13.27 -10.48 -3.32
CA ASN A 98 12.73 -10.25 -4.66
C ASN A 98 13.79 -9.86 -5.70
N ARG A 99 15.01 -9.52 -5.28
CA ARG A 99 16.13 -9.20 -6.18
C ARG A 99 16.76 -10.43 -6.81
N VAL A 100 16.60 -11.59 -6.19
CA VAL A 100 17.21 -12.83 -6.66
C VAL A 100 16.28 -13.74 -7.46
N ILE A 101 14.96 -13.48 -7.42
CA ILE A 101 13.96 -14.25 -8.16
C ILE A 101 13.89 -13.82 -9.63
N PRO A 102 13.44 -14.70 -10.55
CA PRO A 102 13.25 -14.38 -11.97
C PRO A 102 12.14 -13.32 -12.19
N ASP A 103 12.28 -12.53 -13.27
CA ASP A 103 11.34 -11.45 -13.61
C ASP A 103 9.90 -11.91 -13.91
N ASN A 104 9.72 -13.17 -14.33
CA ASN A 104 8.42 -13.78 -14.61
C ASN A 104 7.77 -14.43 -13.38
N MET A 105 8.46 -14.44 -12.24
CA MET A 105 7.93 -14.94 -10.97
C MET A 105 7.24 -13.82 -10.21
N LYS A 106 6.10 -14.14 -9.59
CA LYS A 106 5.35 -13.23 -8.73
C LYS A 106 6.20 -12.84 -7.51
N PRO A 107 6.43 -11.55 -7.27
CA PRO A 107 7.25 -11.12 -6.16
C PRO A 107 6.58 -11.42 -4.81
N LEU A 108 7.40 -11.79 -3.83
CA LEU A 108 6.94 -11.94 -2.45
C LEU A 108 6.41 -10.62 -1.91
N SER A 109 5.25 -10.65 -1.26
CA SER A 109 4.68 -9.49 -0.58
C SER A 109 5.14 -9.44 0.88
N TYR A 110 5.63 -8.29 1.34
CA TYR A 110 5.93 -8.10 2.77
C TYR A 110 4.67 -8.28 3.65
N THR A 111 3.48 -8.00 3.09
CA THR A 111 2.20 -8.22 3.77
C THR A 111 1.94 -9.71 4.00
N SER A 112 2.23 -10.57 3.01
CA SER A 112 2.11 -12.03 3.17
C SER A 112 2.98 -12.52 4.32
N VAL A 113 4.26 -12.13 4.34
CA VAL A 113 5.20 -12.50 5.40
C VAL A 113 4.73 -12.03 6.78
N THR A 114 4.32 -10.77 6.89
CA THR A 114 3.86 -10.25 8.19
C THR A 114 2.54 -10.87 8.64
N ASN A 115 1.63 -11.21 7.72
CA ASN A 115 0.39 -11.91 8.05
C ASN A 115 0.67 -13.35 8.51
N TRP A 116 1.61 -14.03 7.86
CA TRP A 116 2.07 -15.34 8.29
C TRP A 116 2.68 -15.28 9.70
N LEU A 117 3.53 -14.28 10.00
CA LEU A 117 4.11 -14.08 11.34
C LEU A 117 3.04 -13.76 12.40
N VAL A 118 1.94 -13.09 12.03
CA VAL A 118 0.79 -12.90 12.93
C VAL A 118 0.06 -14.23 13.16
N LYS A 119 -0.21 -14.98 12.09
CA LYS A 119 -0.90 -16.28 12.16
C LYS A 119 -0.12 -17.31 13.00
N THR A 120 1.20 -17.27 12.94
CA THR A 120 2.10 -18.18 13.67
C THR A 120 2.48 -17.66 15.06
N GLY A 121 1.96 -16.49 15.48
CA GLY A 121 2.12 -15.97 16.84
C GLY A 121 3.43 -15.20 17.10
N TYR A 122 4.25 -14.94 16.09
CA TYR A 122 5.49 -14.12 16.22
C TYR A 122 5.21 -12.62 16.24
N LEU A 123 4.11 -12.19 15.62
CA LEU A 123 3.60 -10.83 15.67
C LEU A 123 2.17 -10.81 16.17
N VAL A 124 1.76 -9.68 16.76
CA VAL A 124 0.36 -9.40 17.12
C VAL A 124 -0.07 -8.08 16.52
N GLU A 125 -1.31 -8.01 16.01
CA GLU A 125 -1.93 -6.78 15.56
C GLU A 125 -2.54 -6.03 16.75
N ILE A 126 -2.16 -4.76 16.92
CA ILE A 126 -2.70 -3.87 17.96
C ILE A 126 -3.44 -2.74 17.26
N LEU A 127 -4.67 -2.49 17.69
CA LEU A 127 -5.43 -1.30 17.27
C LEU A 127 -4.99 -0.12 18.14
N LYS A 128 -4.48 0.94 17.52
CA LYS A 128 -4.15 2.20 18.20
C LYS A 128 -5.39 3.04 18.43
N GLU A 129 -5.30 4.02 19.34
CA GLU A 129 -6.38 4.96 19.64
C GLU A 129 -6.85 5.78 18.42
N ASP A 130 -5.97 6.01 17.46
CA ASP A 130 -6.24 6.68 16.19
C ASP A 130 -6.95 5.79 15.14
N GLY A 131 -7.31 4.54 15.49
CA GLY A 131 -7.96 3.57 14.62
C GLY A 131 -7.00 2.84 13.67
N HIS A 132 -5.69 3.16 13.66
CA HIS A 132 -4.71 2.47 12.84
C HIS A 132 -4.25 1.16 13.49
N LYS A 133 -4.14 0.11 12.67
CA LYS A 133 -3.57 -1.17 13.10
C LYS A 133 -2.05 -1.13 12.96
N THR A 134 -1.35 -1.55 14.00
CA THR A 134 0.10 -1.74 14.00
C THR A 134 0.45 -3.16 14.40
N LYS A 135 1.56 -3.69 13.88
CA LYS A 135 2.05 -5.01 14.25
C LYS A 135 3.23 -4.86 15.21
N THR A 136 3.24 -5.63 16.29
CA THR A 136 4.32 -5.63 17.28
C THR A 136 4.79 -7.05 17.54
N PRO A 137 6.09 -7.26 17.88
CA PRO A 137 6.61 -8.58 18.21
C PRO A 137 6.03 -9.09 19.54
N THR A 138 5.60 -10.34 19.54
CA THR A 138 5.26 -11.09 20.74
C THR A 138 6.54 -11.50 21.50
N GLU A 139 6.41 -12.15 22.64
CA GLU A 139 7.57 -12.74 23.34
C GLU A 139 8.25 -13.80 22.47
N GLN A 140 7.46 -14.65 21.80
CA GLN A 140 7.97 -15.62 20.84
C GLN A 140 8.68 -14.94 19.65
N GLY A 141 8.15 -13.82 19.13
CA GLY A 141 8.81 -13.04 18.10
C GLY A 141 10.15 -12.49 18.55
N ARG A 142 10.23 -11.99 19.79
CA ARG A 142 11.48 -11.48 20.36
C ARG A 142 12.52 -12.59 20.54
N SER A 143 12.13 -13.79 20.91
CA SER A 143 13.04 -14.94 21.08
C SER A 143 13.77 -15.34 19.79
N ILE A 144 13.17 -15.10 18.62
CA ILE A 144 13.81 -15.33 17.32
C ILE A 144 14.48 -14.09 16.73
N GLY A 145 14.50 -12.97 17.47
CA GLY A 145 15.22 -11.76 17.05
C GLY A 145 14.37 -10.72 16.31
N ILE A 146 13.05 -10.72 16.48
CA ILE A 146 12.17 -9.63 16.05
C ILE A 146 12.10 -8.58 17.16
N SER A 147 12.33 -7.34 16.85
CA SER A 147 12.29 -6.22 17.79
C SER A 147 11.46 -5.06 17.24
N SER A 148 11.14 -4.08 18.06
CA SER A 148 10.49 -2.84 17.64
C SER A 148 11.27 -1.63 18.13
N GLU A 149 11.33 -0.58 17.32
CA GLU A 149 11.97 0.70 17.64
C GLU A 149 11.00 1.84 17.34
N GLN A 150 11.00 2.83 18.23
CA GLN A 150 10.34 4.11 17.98
C GLN A 150 11.24 4.97 17.08
N ARG A 151 10.66 5.57 16.05
CA ARG A 151 11.35 6.51 15.16
C ARG A 151 10.50 7.76 14.97
N VAL A 152 11.15 8.88 14.76
CA VAL A 152 10.50 10.16 14.45
C VAL A 152 10.58 10.39 12.94
N GLY A 153 9.45 10.61 12.31
CA GLY A 153 9.33 10.96 10.90
C GLY A 153 8.71 12.34 10.72
N SER A 154 8.53 12.76 9.47
CA SER A 154 7.90 14.04 9.12
C SER A 154 6.47 14.20 9.66
N ASN A 155 5.76 13.09 9.86
CA ASN A 155 4.37 13.04 10.31
C ASN A 155 4.22 12.61 11.79
N GLY A 156 5.31 12.67 12.59
CA GLY A 156 5.32 12.29 14.00
C GLY A 156 6.04 10.98 14.30
N GLU A 157 5.83 10.46 15.50
CA GLU A 157 6.44 9.21 15.96
C GLU A 157 5.75 7.99 15.36
N TYR A 158 6.55 7.02 14.94
CA TYR A 158 6.07 5.75 14.43
C TYR A 158 6.94 4.58 14.90
N THR A 159 6.33 3.40 15.02
CA THR A 159 7.03 2.18 15.43
C THR A 159 7.46 1.38 14.21
N VAL A 160 8.73 1.02 14.14
CA VAL A 160 9.28 0.12 13.11
C VAL A 160 9.56 -1.24 13.73
N VAL A 161 9.10 -2.31 13.09
CA VAL A 161 9.46 -3.68 13.44
C VAL A 161 10.71 -4.07 12.65
N LEU A 162 11.69 -4.58 13.37
CA LEU A 162 13.01 -4.94 12.84
C LEU A 162 13.31 -6.41 13.09
N TYR A 163 14.00 -7.00 12.12
CA TYR A 163 14.34 -8.42 12.05
C TYR A 163 15.85 -8.55 12.01
N ASN A 164 16.43 -9.20 13.02
CA ASN A 164 17.86 -9.50 13.01
C ASN A 164 18.20 -10.66 12.07
N SER A 165 19.46 -11.02 11.96
CA SER A 165 19.93 -12.09 11.08
C SER A 165 19.29 -13.46 11.40
N ILE A 166 18.96 -13.73 12.65
CA ILE A 166 18.30 -14.98 13.08
C ILE A 166 16.86 -15.01 12.58
N ALA A 167 16.11 -13.92 12.79
CA ALA A 167 14.74 -13.79 12.31
C ALA A 167 14.66 -13.86 10.78
N GLN A 168 15.59 -13.21 10.09
CA GLN A 168 15.66 -13.26 8.63
C GLN A 168 15.88 -14.69 8.12
N ARG A 169 16.81 -15.44 8.72
CA ARG A 169 17.04 -16.86 8.38
C ARG A 169 15.82 -17.71 8.66
N TYR A 170 15.18 -17.52 9.81
CA TYR A 170 13.96 -18.23 10.17
C TYR A 170 12.86 -18.05 9.11
N ILE A 171 12.67 -16.81 8.65
CA ILE A 171 11.70 -16.52 7.58
C ILE A 171 12.09 -17.24 6.27
N LEU A 172 13.36 -17.20 5.86
CA LEU A 172 13.83 -17.88 4.65
C LEU A 172 13.62 -19.40 4.70
N ASP A 173 13.91 -20.04 5.83
CA ASP A 173 13.72 -21.48 6.02
C ASP A 173 12.24 -21.89 5.86
N ASN A 174 11.30 -21.03 6.30
CA ASN A 174 9.87 -21.29 6.15
C ASN A 174 9.34 -20.93 4.74
N LEU A 175 9.95 -19.94 4.05
CA LEU A 175 9.65 -19.65 2.64
C LEU A 175 10.01 -20.82 1.73
N ILE A 176 11.14 -21.49 1.97
CA ILE A 176 11.54 -22.69 1.19
C ILE A 176 10.58 -23.85 1.41
N LYS A 177 10.06 -23.99 2.63
CA LYS A 177 9.07 -25.03 2.96
C LYS A 177 7.69 -24.74 2.40
N GLY A 178 7.46 -23.54 1.85
CA GLY A 178 6.16 -23.11 1.34
C GLY A 178 5.12 -22.84 2.45
N GLU A 179 5.57 -22.47 3.64
CA GLU A 179 4.69 -22.20 4.79
C GLU A 179 4.20 -20.75 4.87
N VAL A 180 4.74 -19.83 4.05
CA VAL A 180 4.48 -18.37 4.07
C VAL A 180 3.52 -17.94 2.96
#